data_56fd80bb68407e8565db6cb1be8020ba
#
_entry.id   56fd80bb68407e8565db6cb1be8020ba
#
_cell.length_a   1.000
_cell.length_b   1.000
_cell.length_c   1.000
_cell.angle_alpha   90.00
_cell.angle_beta   90.00
_cell.angle_gamma   90.00
#
_symmetry.space_group_name_H-M   'P 1'
#
loop_
_entity.id
_entity.type
_entity.pdbx_description
1 polymer ?
#
loop_
_entity_poly.entity_id
_entity_poly.type
_entity_poly.pdbx_seq_one_letter_code
_entity_poly.pdbx_strand_id
1 'polypeptide(L)'
;MCYYYINKSHITKNIQFLMRSDYKYVNYKWDNKYADTLSSRERLVYRSNILGDDQRITNTGGGNTSSKLMETDPLTAEQTEVLWVKGSGGDLRTSKLANFSSLYQDKLIALQSIYGATELNGVKTPVEDEMVHMYPHTTFNLNPRPSSIDTPLHSFIGAKHVDHMHPISFIAIAACKNSEALTKEIYGDSLAYLPWQRPGFDLGLKMQAVYQEKKACVGINMGQHGLINWADDDK
;
A
#
# COMPACT_ATOMS: atom_id res chain seq x y z
N MET A 1 -1.44 4.54 24.77
CA MET A 1 -2.92 4.53 24.71
C MET A 1 -3.33 5.68 23.79
N CYS A 2 -3.51 5.40 22.50
CA CYS A 2 -3.96 6.40 21.53
C CYS A 2 -5.48 6.32 21.44
N TYR A 3 -6.19 7.24 22.11
CA TYR A 3 -7.62 7.39 21.94
C TYR A 3 -7.91 8.25 20.70
N TYR A 4 -8.43 7.63 19.66
CA TYR A 4 -9.14 8.35 18.60
C TYR A 4 -10.61 8.46 19.01
N TYR A 5 -11.03 9.66 19.44
CA TYR A 5 -12.44 9.99 19.58
C TYR A 5 -12.99 10.29 18.18
N ILE A 6 -13.65 9.33 17.56
CA ILE A 6 -14.53 9.59 16.41
C ILE A 6 -15.93 9.87 16.96
N ASN A 7 -16.35 11.12 16.90
CA ASN A 7 -17.70 11.54 17.29
C ASN A 7 -18.70 11.01 16.24
N LYS A 8 -19.63 10.15 16.65
CA LYS A 8 -20.59 9.40 15.81
C LYS A 8 -21.70 10.23 15.14
N SER A 9 -21.70 11.54 15.22
CA SER A 9 -22.73 12.38 14.64
C SER A 9 -22.17 13.27 13.54
N HIS A 10 -22.29 12.88 12.32
CA HIS A 10 -22.20 13.63 11.05
C HIS A 10 -21.37 12.93 9.98
N ILE A 11 -21.80 11.72 9.61
CA ILE A 11 -21.48 11.18 8.30
C ILE A 11 -22.52 11.73 7.32
N THR A 12 -22.39 12.99 6.94
CA THR A 12 -23.02 13.55 5.74
C THR A 12 -22.18 14.70 5.22
N LYS A 13 -21.62 14.51 4.03
CA LYS A 13 -21.21 15.53 3.07
C LYS A 13 -20.41 16.70 3.65
N ASN A 14 -19.18 16.54 3.79
CA ASN A 14 -18.06 17.46 3.68
C ASN A 14 -16.92 16.85 4.50
N ILE A 15 -16.12 16.01 3.85
CA ILE A 15 -14.76 15.80 4.33
C ILE A 15 -14.04 17.11 4.02
N GLN A 16 -14.37 18.12 4.78
CA GLN A 16 -13.50 19.26 4.96
C GLN A 16 -12.25 18.66 5.62
N PHE A 17 -11.16 18.60 4.91
CA PHE A 17 -9.86 18.24 5.42
C PHE A 17 -9.61 19.11 6.64
N LEU A 18 -9.95 18.62 7.82
CA LEU A 18 -9.53 19.21 9.08
C LEU A 18 -8.02 19.38 8.98
N MET A 19 -7.56 20.61 9.12
CA MET A 19 -6.14 20.92 9.19
C MET A 19 -5.53 19.96 10.20
N ARG A 20 -4.69 19.04 9.74
CA ARG A 20 -4.12 17.96 10.56
C ARG A 20 -3.02 18.44 11.50
N SER A 21 -3.04 19.72 11.88
CA SER A 21 -2.20 20.33 12.91
C SER A 21 -2.39 19.74 14.31
N ASP A 22 -3.46 18.96 14.53
CA ASP A 22 -3.88 18.52 15.86
C ASP A 22 -3.47 17.10 16.25
N TYR A 23 -2.63 16.43 15.45
CA TYR A 23 -2.10 15.12 15.83
C TYR A 23 -1.10 15.25 16.97
N LYS A 24 -1.48 14.75 18.13
CA LYS A 24 -0.68 14.83 19.35
C LYS A 24 0.70 14.16 19.23
N TYR A 25 0.81 13.12 18.42
CA TYR A 25 1.98 12.23 18.41
C TYR A 25 2.69 12.12 17.04
N VAL A 26 2.09 12.67 15.98
CA VAL A 26 2.63 12.63 14.61
C VAL A 26 2.51 14.01 14.00
N ASN A 27 3.58 14.52 13.44
CA ASN A 27 3.56 15.81 12.73
C ASN A 27 3.09 15.58 11.29
N TYR A 28 2.08 16.35 10.88
CA TYR A 28 1.67 16.39 9.49
C TYR A 28 2.69 17.20 8.69
N LYS A 29 3.40 16.53 7.76
CA LYS A 29 4.53 17.12 7.02
C LYS A 29 4.20 17.46 5.56
N TRP A 30 2.98 17.14 5.08
CA TRP A 30 2.61 17.43 3.71
C TRP A 30 2.44 18.94 3.49
N ASP A 31 3.18 19.48 2.51
CA ASP A 31 3.05 20.86 2.06
C ASP A 31 2.35 20.89 0.69
N ASN A 32 1.11 21.40 0.66
CA ASN A 32 0.33 21.51 -0.57
C ASN A 32 1.03 22.40 -1.62
N LYS A 33 1.63 23.51 -1.21
CA LYS A 33 2.27 24.44 -2.15
C LYS A 33 3.47 23.78 -2.84
N TYR A 34 4.23 23.00 -2.10
CA TYR A 34 5.32 22.24 -2.66
C TYR A 34 4.81 21.09 -3.54
N ALA A 35 3.84 20.31 -3.07
CA ALA A 35 3.26 19.20 -3.81
C ALA A 35 2.64 19.62 -5.14
N ASP A 36 2.04 20.82 -5.21
CA ASP A 36 1.43 21.37 -6.42
C ASP A 36 2.49 21.71 -7.52
N THR A 37 3.76 21.83 -7.15
CA THR A 37 4.86 22.01 -8.12
C THR A 37 5.40 20.71 -8.69
N LEU A 38 5.01 19.58 -8.13
CA LEU A 38 5.55 18.25 -8.47
C LEU A 38 4.65 17.51 -9.47
N SER A 39 5.26 16.76 -10.37
CA SER A 39 4.57 15.75 -11.17
C SER A 39 4.02 14.62 -10.28
N SER A 40 3.09 13.82 -10.78
CA SER A 40 2.50 12.72 -10.02
C SER A 40 3.54 11.70 -9.53
N ARG A 41 4.59 11.43 -10.31
CA ARG A 41 5.71 10.55 -9.90
C ARG A 41 6.54 11.17 -8.78
N GLU A 42 6.82 12.46 -8.87
CA GLU A 42 7.56 13.19 -7.84
C GLU A 42 6.75 13.31 -6.54
N ARG A 43 5.43 13.46 -6.62
CA ARG A 43 4.55 13.41 -5.43
C ARG A 43 4.59 12.06 -4.74
N LEU A 44 4.63 10.95 -5.48
CA LEU A 44 4.83 9.62 -4.91
C LEU A 44 6.15 9.56 -4.14
N VAL A 45 7.25 10.06 -4.70
CA VAL A 45 8.55 10.13 -4.01
C VAL A 45 8.48 11.01 -2.77
N TYR A 46 7.87 12.19 -2.88
CA TYR A 46 7.70 13.13 -1.78
C TYR A 46 6.90 12.53 -0.63
N ARG A 47 5.74 11.88 -0.91
CA ARG A 47 4.96 11.15 0.09
C ARG A 47 5.80 10.08 0.77
N SER A 48 6.54 9.30 0.00
CA SER A 48 7.42 8.25 0.50
C SER A 48 8.49 8.78 1.46
N ASN A 49 9.12 9.88 1.10
CA ASN A 49 10.14 10.50 1.95
C ASN A 49 9.55 11.03 3.25
N ILE A 50 8.37 11.65 3.21
CA ILE A 50 7.67 12.12 4.42
C ILE A 50 7.35 10.96 5.36
N LEU A 51 6.79 9.87 4.82
CA LEU A 51 6.44 8.68 5.60
C LEU A 51 7.68 7.99 6.17
N GLY A 52 8.75 7.91 5.39
CA GLY A 52 10.02 7.32 5.81
C GLY A 52 10.81 8.15 6.81
N ASP A 53 10.57 9.47 6.87
CA ASP A 53 11.27 10.37 7.80
C ASP A 53 10.74 10.29 9.24
N ASP A 54 9.58 9.69 9.46
CA ASP A 54 9.04 9.46 10.80
C ASP A 54 9.14 7.96 11.18
N GLN A 55 10.12 7.62 11.98
CA GLN A 55 10.36 6.23 12.42
C GLN A 55 9.26 5.65 13.31
N ARG A 56 8.29 6.47 13.74
CA ARG A 56 7.08 5.99 14.42
C ARG A 56 6.08 5.42 13.43
N ILE A 57 6.15 5.86 12.16
CA ILE A 57 5.29 5.41 11.05
C ILE A 57 5.90 4.22 10.33
N THR A 58 7.22 4.27 10.08
CA THR A 58 7.94 3.13 9.50
C THR A 58 9.39 3.11 9.99
N ASN A 59 9.95 1.92 10.17
CA ASN A 59 11.34 1.74 10.56
C ASN A 59 12.26 1.81 9.33
N THR A 60 13.54 2.02 9.57
CA THR A 60 14.59 2.05 8.52
C THR A 60 14.54 0.79 7.67
N GLY A 61 14.47 0.97 6.35
CA GLY A 61 14.41 -0.12 5.38
C GLY A 61 13.05 -0.82 5.26
N GLY A 62 12.08 -0.50 6.12
CA GLY A 62 10.73 -1.06 6.08
C GLY A 62 9.76 -0.23 5.22
N GLY A 63 8.62 -0.85 4.91
CA GLY A 63 7.53 -0.21 4.18
C GLY A 63 7.77 -0.03 2.68
N ASN A 64 6.69 0.14 1.96
CA ASN A 64 6.67 0.52 0.55
C ASN A 64 5.41 1.31 0.22
N THR A 65 5.51 2.14 -0.80
CA THR A 65 4.47 3.04 -1.27
C THR A 65 4.26 2.85 -2.75
N SER A 66 3.06 3.13 -3.22
CA SER A 66 2.74 3.05 -4.64
C SER A 66 1.73 4.08 -5.10
N SER A 67 1.71 4.30 -6.42
CA SER A 67 0.66 5.04 -7.11
C SER A 67 0.36 4.39 -8.45
N LYS A 68 -0.91 4.28 -8.80
CA LYS A 68 -1.37 3.94 -10.13
C LYS A 68 -1.53 5.22 -10.93
N LEU A 69 -0.79 5.35 -12.01
CA LEU A 69 -0.74 6.57 -12.83
C LEU A 69 -1.02 6.22 -14.30
N MET A 70 -1.74 7.10 -14.97
CA MET A 70 -1.88 7.02 -16.43
C MET A 70 -0.59 7.49 -17.09
N GLU A 71 -0.04 6.65 -17.95
CA GLU A 71 1.21 6.87 -18.67
C GLU A 71 0.98 6.65 -20.16
N THR A 72 1.79 7.27 -20.99
CA THR A 72 1.79 6.98 -22.42
C THR A 72 2.70 5.80 -22.70
N ASP A 73 2.15 4.73 -23.27
CA ASP A 73 2.93 3.57 -23.69
C ASP A 73 3.93 3.98 -24.79
N PRO A 74 5.24 3.72 -24.61
CA PRO A 74 6.26 4.16 -25.53
C PRO A 74 6.23 3.44 -26.89
N LEU A 75 5.53 2.32 -27.02
CA LEU A 75 5.44 1.53 -28.25
C LEU A 75 4.15 1.82 -29.02
N THR A 76 3.02 1.93 -28.31
CA THR A 76 1.69 2.09 -28.92
C THR A 76 1.21 3.55 -28.94
N ALA A 77 1.82 4.43 -28.13
CA ALA A 77 1.38 5.79 -27.84
C ALA A 77 -0.01 5.88 -27.16
N GLU A 78 -0.57 4.77 -26.72
CA GLU A 78 -1.83 4.71 -25.99
C GLU A 78 -1.65 5.04 -24.50
N GLN A 79 -2.72 5.53 -23.87
CA GLN A 79 -2.73 5.73 -22.42
C GLN A 79 -2.93 4.39 -21.72
N THR A 80 -2.06 4.08 -20.78
CA THR A 80 -2.12 2.84 -19.98
C THR A 80 -1.94 3.13 -18.49
N GLU A 81 -2.58 2.35 -17.65
CA GLU A 81 -2.39 2.47 -16.20
C GLU A 81 -1.12 1.72 -15.78
N VAL A 82 -0.24 2.42 -15.10
CA VAL A 82 1.04 1.92 -14.64
C VAL A 82 1.11 1.99 -13.13
N LEU A 83 1.39 0.87 -12.48
CA LEU A 83 1.74 0.82 -11.07
C LEU A 83 3.19 1.27 -10.89
N TRP A 84 3.38 2.40 -10.22
CA TRP A 84 4.66 2.81 -9.68
C TRP A 84 4.74 2.35 -8.22
N VAL A 85 5.62 1.41 -7.91
CA VAL A 85 5.77 0.82 -6.56
C VAL A 85 7.23 0.82 -6.15
N LYS A 86 7.52 1.16 -4.89
CA LYS A 86 8.88 1.10 -4.36
C LYS A 86 9.43 -0.33 -4.49
N GLY A 87 10.53 -0.45 -5.19
CA GLY A 87 11.26 -1.72 -5.36
C GLY A 87 11.85 -2.25 -4.06
N SER A 88 12.34 -3.47 -4.11
CA SER A 88 12.96 -4.15 -2.98
C SER A 88 14.20 -3.40 -2.47
N GLY A 89 14.37 -3.37 -1.15
CA GLY A 89 15.49 -2.73 -0.45
C GLY A 89 15.45 -1.20 -0.45
N GLY A 90 16.33 -0.60 0.35
CA GLY A 90 16.44 0.84 0.52
C GLY A 90 15.40 1.44 1.47
N ASP A 91 15.70 2.61 1.96
CA ASP A 91 14.91 3.35 2.94
C ASP A 91 13.93 4.29 2.21
N LEU A 92 12.67 4.33 2.64
CA LEU A 92 11.67 5.27 2.12
C LEU A 92 12.09 6.73 2.25
N ARG A 93 12.72 7.08 3.38
CA ARG A 93 13.18 8.45 3.68
C ARG A 93 14.09 9.04 2.62
N THR A 94 14.94 8.23 2.02
CA THR A 94 15.94 8.65 1.03
C THR A 94 15.63 8.15 -0.39
N SER A 95 14.45 7.62 -0.60
CA SER A 95 14.04 7.10 -1.90
C SER A 95 14.00 8.20 -2.96
N LYS A 96 14.43 7.84 -4.16
CA LYS A 96 14.35 8.63 -5.40
C LYS A 96 13.50 7.87 -6.40
N LEU A 97 13.11 8.51 -7.49
CA LEU A 97 12.30 7.86 -8.54
C LEU A 97 12.93 6.54 -9.05
N ALA A 98 14.25 6.48 -9.13
CA ALA A 98 14.99 5.27 -9.51
C ALA A 98 14.86 4.10 -8.51
N ASN A 99 14.28 4.31 -7.34
CA ASN A 99 13.97 3.25 -6.38
C ASN A 99 12.59 2.62 -6.59
N PHE A 100 11.80 3.13 -7.54
CA PHE A 100 10.48 2.63 -7.88
C PHE A 100 10.52 1.80 -9.16
N SER A 101 9.81 0.69 -9.15
CA SER A 101 9.53 -0.10 -10.34
C SER A 101 8.23 0.39 -10.98
N SER A 102 8.18 0.41 -12.30
CA SER A 102 6.98 0.72 -13.08
C SER A 102 6.50 -0.52 -13.81
N LEU A 103 5.24 -0.89 -13.61
CA LEU A 103 4.66 -2.15 -14.08
C LEU A 103 3.30 -1.88 -14.73
N TYR A 104 3.00 -2.54 -15.83
CA TYR A 104 1.66 -2.50 -16.44
C TYR A 104 0.63 -3.08 -15.47
N GLN A 105 -0.34 -2.28 -15.06
CA GLN A 105 -1.36 -2.68 -14.09
C GLN A 105 -2.25 -3.81 -14.62
N ASP A 106 -2.65 -3.75 -15.87
CA ASP A 106 -3.45 -4.78 -16.53
C ASP A 106 -2.74 -6.14 -16.57
N LYS A 107 -1.43 -6.14 -16.84
CA LYS A 107 -0.61 -7.37 -16.84
C LYS A 107 -0.48 -7.96 -15.44
N LEU A 108 -0.33 -7.11 -14.40
CA LEU A 108 -0.32 -7.58 -13.01
C LEU A 108 -1.66 -8.22 -12.63
N ILE A 109 -2.78 -7.62 -13.03
CA ILE A 109 -4.11 -8.19 -12.80
C ILE A 109 -4.28 -9.52 -13.56
N ALA A 110 -3.77 -9.62 -14.79
CA ALA A 110 -3.84 -10.84 -15.57
C ALA A 110 -3.13 -12.06 -14.90
N LEU A 111 -2.11 -11.79 -14.06
CA LEU A 111 -1.44 -12.86 -13.28
C LEU A 111 -2.40 -13.57 -12.32
N GLN A 112 -3.50 -12.95 -11.91
CA GLN A 112 -4.52 -13.59 -11.06
C GLN A 112 -5.12 -14.82 -11.75
N SER A 113 -5.34 -14.77 -13.07
CA SER A 113 -5.84 -15.90 -13.85
C SER A 113 -4.82 -17.02 -13.93
N ILE A 114 -3.53 -16.70 -14.06
CA ILE A 114 -2.44 -17.68 -14.08
C ILE A 114 -2.34 -18.37 -12.71
N TYR A 115 -2.36 -17.58 -11.61
CA TYR A 115 -2.31 -18.12 -10.26
C TYR A 115 -3.51 -19.03 -9.95
N GLY A 116 -4.73 -18.62 -10.34
CA GLY A 116 -5.96 -19.39 -10.13
C GLY A 116 -6.04 -20.69 -10.96
N ALA A 117 -5.37 -20.73 -12.11
CA ALA A 117 -5.31 -21.93 -12.96
C ALA A 117 -4.28 -22.96 -12.48
N THR A 118 -3.39 -22.58 -11.56
CA THR A 118 -2.35 -23.47 -11.03
C THR A 118 -2.94 -24.36 -9.93
N GLU A 119 -2.86 -25.69 -10.11
CA GLU A 119 -3.29 -26.63 -9.06
C GLU A 119 -2.40 -26.48 -7.82
N LEU A 120 -3.01 -26.00 -6.73
CA LEU A 120 -2.36 -25.86 -5.44
C LEU A 120 -2.43 -27.17 -4.66
N ASN A 121 -1.61 -28.15 -4.97
CA ASN A 121 -1.53 -29.47 -4.28
C ASN A 121 -1.24 -29.37 -2.77
N GLY A 122 -1.90 -28.43 -2.08
CA GLY A 122 -1.76 -28.12 -0.66
C GLY A 122 -0.55 -27.27 -0.29
N VAL A 123 0.38 -27.01 -1.21
CA VAL A 123 1.60 -26.20 -0.95
C VAL A 123 1.57 -24.94 -1.80
N LYS A 124 1.21 -23.81 -1.19
CA LYS A 124 1.10 -22.52 -1.90
C LYS A 124 2.44 -21.86 -2.22
N THR A 125 3.43 -22.05 -1.37
CA THR A 125 4.72 -21.32 -1.43
C THR A 125 5.42 -21.43 -2.81
N PRO A 126 5.59 -22.61 -3.43
CA PRO A 126 6.24 -22.69 -4.75
C PRO A 126 5.48 -21.92 -5.83
N VAL A 127 4.15 -21.93 -5.77
CA VAL A 127 3.30 -21.21 -6.74
C VAL A 127 3.42 -19.71 -6.56
N GLU A 128 3.46 -19.22 -5.32
CA GLU A 128 3.69 -17.79 -5.03
C GLU A 128 5.07 -17.33 -5.48
N ASP A 129 6.11 -18.18 -5.30
CA ASP A 129 7.46 -17.87 -5.75
C ASP A 129 7.52 -17.79 -7.29
N GLU A 130 6.79 -18.67 -8.00
CA GLU A 130 6.65 -18.60 -9.46
C GLU A 130 5.99 -17.28 -9.91
N MET A 131 5.00 -16.77 -9.20
CA MET A 131 4.39 -15.47 -9.50
C MET A 131 5.39 -14.32 -9.36
N VAL A 132 6.32 -14.39 -8.41
CA VAL A 132 7.39 -13.39 -8.29
C VAL A 132 8.29 -13.37 -9.53
N HIS A 133 8.57 -14.55 -10.11
CA HIS A 133 9.34 -14.66 -11.35
C HIS A 133 8.60 -14.10 -12.58
N MET A 134 7.28 -13.94 -12.49
CA MET A 134 6.47 -13.35 -13.56
C MET A 134 6.49 -11.81 -13.56
N TYR A 135 6.82 -11.15 -12.45
CA TYR A 135 6.78 -9.67 -12.38
C TYR A 135 7.69 -8.97 -13.41
N PRO A 136 8.88 -9.46 -13.75
CA PRO A 136 9.69 -8.86 -14.82
C PRO A 136 8.98 -8.78 -16.17
N HIS A 137 8.05 -9.69 -16.45
CA HIS A 137 7.26 -9.68 -17.70
C HIS A 137 6.14 -8.62 -17.73
N THR A 138 5.87 -7.99 -16.59
CA THR A 138 4.89 -6.90 -16.47
C THR A 138 5.54 -5.51 -16.50
N THR A 139 6.86 -5.42 -16.68
CA THR A 139 7.63 -4.18 -16.64
C THR A 139 7.19 -3.21 -17.74
N PHE A 140 6.83 -1.97 -17.33
CA PHE A 140 6.51 -0.88 -18.24
C PHE A 140 7.77 -0.20 -18.80
N ASN A 141 8.77 -0.01 -17.95
CA ASN A 141 10.04 0.64 -18.31
C ASN A 141 11.22 -0.14 -17.74
N LEU A 142 12.43 0.13 -18.23
CA LEU A 142 13.65 -0.46 -17.67
C LEU A 142 13.83 -0.01 -16.22
N ASN A 143 13.45 -0.89 -15.30
CA ASN A 143 13.53 -0.60 -13.88
C ASN A 143 14.95 -0.92 -13.35
N PRO A 144 15.62 0.01 -12.68
CA PRO A 144 16.94 -0.22 -12.12
C PRO A 144 16.93 -1.19 -10.93
N ARG A 145 15.75 -1.48 -10.39
CA ARG A 145 15.53 -2.41 -9.28
C ARG A 145 14.39 -3.37 -9.58
N PRO A 146 14.47 -4.62 -9.08
CA PRO A 146 13.35 -5.54 -9.17
C PRO A 146 12.17 -5.02 -8.33
N SER A 147 10.95 -5.35 -8.76
CA SER A 147 9.75 -5.10 -7.99
C SER A 147 9.74 -5.90 -6.67
N SER A 148 9.08 -5.37 -5.65
CA SER A 148 8.93 -6.03 -4.36
C SER A 148 8.04 -7.26 -4.46
N ILE A 149 8.25 -8.23 -3.56
CA ILE A 149 7.30 -9.33 -3.32
C ILE A 149 5.90 -8.81 -2.94
N ASP A 150 5.83 -7.60 -2.38
CA ASP A 150 4.59 -6.94 -1.99
C ASP A 150 3.84 -6.29 -3.17
N THR A 151 4.36 -6.41 -4.39
CA THR A 151 3.71 -5.84 -5.59
C THR A 151 2.21 -6.17 -5.71
N PRO A 152 1.74 -7.42 -5.45
CA PRO A 152 0.32 -7.75 -5.47
C PRO A 152 -0.51 -6.97 -4.45
N LEU A 153 0.03 -6.67 -3.28
CA LEU A 153 -0.64 -5.90 -2.23
C LEU A 153 -1.01 -4.50 -2.72
N HIS A 154 -0.13 -3.92 -3.54
CA HIS A 154 -0.32 -2.60 -4.13
C HIS A 154 -1.18 -2.62 -5.39
N SER A 155 -1.01 -3.65 -6.22
CA SER A 155 -1.71 -3.79 -7.49
C SER A 155 -3.20 -4.14 -7.31
N PHE A 156 -3.52 -5.09 -6.43
CA PHE A 156 -4.85 -5.68 -6.34
C PHE A 156 -5.85 -4.83 -5.53
N ILE A 157 -5.37 -3.93 -4.69
CA ILE A 157 -6.19 -2.88 -4.08
C ILE A 157 -6.50 -1.84 -5.16
N GLY A 158 -7.79 -1.60 -5.44
CA GLY A 158 -8.22 -0.76 -6.56
C GLY A 158 -8.00 0.75 -6.37
N ALA A 159 -7.64 1.22 -5.17
CA ALA A 159 -7.35 2.62 -4.91
C ALA A 159 -6.08 3.09 -5.64
N LYS A 160 -6.01 4.38 -5.94
CA LYS A 160 -4.91 4.99 -6.68
C LYS A 160 -3.58 4.92 -5.93
N HIS A 161 -3.61 5.18 -4.63
CA HIS A 161 -2.44 5.20 -3.76
C HIS A 161 -2.56 4.10 -2.70
N VAL A 162 -1.50 3.32 -2.52
CA VAL A 162 -1.45 2.25 -1.52
C VAL A 162 -0.10 2.33 -0.81
N ASP A 163 -0.16 2.41 0.53
CA ASP A 163 1.03 2.52 1.37
C ASP A 163 1.04 1.39 2.41
N HIS A 164 2.11 0.61 2.40
CA HIS A 164 2.38 -0.41 3.40
C HIS A 164 3.46 0.09 4.34
N MET A 165 3.15 0.16 5.63
CA MET A 165 4.00 0.71 6.68
C MET A 165 4.10 -0.21 7.88
N HIS A 166 5.14 0.03 8.68
CA HIS A 166 5.39 -0.70 9.94
C HIS A 166 5.35 0.24 11.16
N PRO A 167 4.21 0.93 11.44
CA PRO A 167 4.13 1.79 12.61
C PRO A 167 4.25 0.96 13.89
N ILE A 168 5.06 1.42 14.85
CA ILE A 168 5.34 0.67 16.09
C ILE A 168 4.04 0.32 16.83
N SER A 169 3.07 1.25 16.86
CA SER A 169 1.76 1.01 17.49
C SER A 169 0.96 -0.10 16.81
N PHE A 170 1.00 -0.16 15.46
CA PHE A 170 0.32 -1.21 14.70
C PHE A 170 1.00 -2.57 14.85
N ILE A 171 2.33 -2.59 14.84
CA ILE A 171 3.09 -3.83 15.10
C ILE A 171 2.77 -4.36 16.51
N ALA A 172 2.68 -3.48 17.50
CA ALA A 172 2.33 -3.88 18.87
C ALA A 172 0.94 -4.53 18.94
N ILE A 173 -0.06 -3.95 18.27
CA ILE A 173 -1.40 -4.53 18.17
C ILE A 173 -1.36 -5.85 17.38
N ALA A 174 -0.70 -5.85 16.22
CA ALA A 174 -0.61 -7.02 15.34
C ALA A 174 0.07 -8.23 16.00
N ALA A 175 0.96 -7.99 16.94
CA ALA A 175 1.67 -9.05 17.70
C ALA A 175 0.87 -9.59 18.90
N CYS A 176 -0.24 -8.98 19.28
CA CYS A 176 -1.07 -9.45 20.40
C CYS A 176 -1.83 -10.73 20.03
N LYS A 177 -2.07 -11.61 21.02
CA LYS A 177 -2.92 -12.80 20.83
C LYS A 177 -4.36 -12.47 20.41
N ASN A 178 -4.88 -11.34 20.88
CA ASN A 178 -6.22 -10.83 20.58
C ASN A 178 -6.19 -9.67 19.58
N SER A 179 -5.24 -9.69 18.65
CA SER A 179 -4.96 -8.64 17.66
C SER A 179 -6.21 -8.23 16.88
N GLU A 180 -7.04 -9.17 16.43
CA GLU A 180 -8.30 -8.91 15.73
C GLU A 180 -9.28 -8.11 16.59
N ALA A 181 -9.51 -8.56 17.83
CA ALA A 181 -10.40 -7.89 18.77
C ALA A 181 -9.92 -6.46 19.08
N LEU A 182 -8.62 -6.28 19.31
CA LEU A 182 -8.02 -4.95 19.53
C LEU A 182 -8.13 -4.05 18.30
N THR A 183 -7.92 -4.59 17.11
CA THR A 183 -8.10 -3.82 15.86
C THR A 183 -9.54 -3.31 15.76
N LYS A 184 -10.51 -4.17 16.00
CA LYS A 184 -11.94 -3.80 15.97
C LYS A 184 -12.32 -2.80 17.07
N GLU A 185 -11.80 -3.00 18.28
CA GLU A 185 -12.07 -2.12 19.42
C GLU A 185 -11.53 -0.70 19.19
N ILE A 186 -10.31 -0.58 18.66
CA ILE A 186 -9.61 0.70 18.52
C ILE A 186 -10.06 1.44 17.26
N TYR A 187 -10.22 0.74 16.13
CA TYR A 187 -10.41 1.37 14.83
C TYR A 187 -11.83 1.17 14.24
N GLY A 188 -12.65 0.34 14.87
CA GLY A 188 -14.02 0.06 14.40
C GLY A 188 -14.03 -0.53 13.00
N ASP A 189 -14.81 0.08 12.10
CA ASP A 189 -14.93 -0.35 10.70
C ASP A 189 -13.95 0.36 9.75
N SER A 190 -13.14 1.29 10.28
CA SER A 190 -12.15 2.02 9.48
C SER A 190 -10.99 1.13 9.06
N LEU A 191 -10.64 0.14 9.87
CA LEU A 191 -9.62 -0.85 9.53
C LEU A 191 -10.19 -2.26 9.61
N ALA A 192 -9.87 -3.07 8.62
CA ALA A 192 -10.04 -4.51 8.67
C ALA A 192 -8.86 -5.16 9.38
N TYR A 193 -9.03 -6.43 9.75
CA TYR A 193 -7.97 -7.30 10.21
C TYR A 193 -7.82 -8.48 9.25
N LEU A 194 -6.57 -8.83 8.92
CA LEU A 194 -6.25 -10.11 8.30
C LEU A 194 -5.28 -10.88 9.20
N PRO A 195 -5.54 -12.17 9.50
CA PRO A 195 -4.59 -13.00 10.22
C PRO A 195 -3.29 -13.12 9.43
N TRP A 196 -2.22 -13.54 10.11
CA TRP A 196 -0.92 -13.69 9.49
C TRP A 196 -0.99 -14.49 8.19
N GLN A 197 -0.36 -13.95 7.18
CA GLN A 197 -0.13 -14.57 5.88
C GLN A 197 1.30 -14.28 5.45
N ARG A 198 1.89 -15.20 4.73
CA ARG A 198 3.13 -14.92 4.02
C ARG A 198 2.93 -13.72 3.09
N PRO A 199 3.83 -12.72 3.07
CA PRO A 199 3.81 -11.67 2.06
C PRO A 199 3.90 -12.27 0.65
N GLY A 200 3.05 -11.80 -0.27
CA GLY A 200 3.03 -12.31 -1.62
C GLY A 200 1.64 -12.31 -2.26
N PHE A 201 1.47 -13.18 -3.24
CA PHE A 201 0.31 -13.18 -4.12
C PHE A 201 -1.02 -13.50 -3.42
N ASP A 202 -1.04 -14.55 -2.59
CA ASP A 202 -2.24 -14.97 -1.84
C ASP A 202 -2.71 -13.89 -0.85
N LEU A 203 -1.76 -13.21 -0.19
CA LEU A 203 -2.08 -12.07 0.66
C LEU A 203 -2.71 -10.92 -0.14
N GLY A 204 -2.17 -10.61 -1.33
CA GLY A 204 -2.74 -9.61 -2.23
C GLY A 204 -4.19 -9.90 -2.62
N LEU A 205 -4.50 -11.15 -2.96
CA LEU A 205 -5.88 -11.58 -3.27
C LEU A 205 -6.84 -11.42 -2.09
N LYS A 206 -6.40 -11.76 -0.88
CA LYS A 206 -7.21 -11.57 0.34
C LYS A 206 -7.46 -10.10 0.64
N MET A 207 -6.46 -9.25 0.41
CA MET A 207 -6.62 -7.79 0.56
C MET A 207 -7.58 -7.22 -0.47
N GLN A 208 -7.52 -7.71 -1.72
CA GLN A 208 -8.48 -7.34 -2.76
C GLN A 208 -9.92 -7.65 -2.33
N ALA A 209 -10.16 -8.84 -1.78
CA ALA A 209 -11.49 -9.23 -1.28
C ALA A 209 -11.96 -8.27 -0.18
N VAL A 210 -11.12 -7.95 0.81
CA VAL A 210 -11.45 -6.97 1.86
C VAL A 210 -11.77 -5.60 1.27
N TYR A 211 -10.96 -5.12 0.32
CA TYR A 211 -11.18 -3.84 -0.35
C TYR A 211 -12.52 -3.79 -1.10
N GLN A 212 -12.89 -4.89 -1.75
CA GLN A 212 -14.15 -4.99 -2.50
C GLN A 212 -15.38 -5.08 -1.59
N GLU A 213 -15.28 -5.79 -0.46
CA GLU A 213 -16.39 -6.05 0.44
C GLU A 213 -16.62 -4.93 1.46
N LYS A 214 -15.53 -4.34 2.00
CA LYS A 214 -15.60 -3.38 3.11
C LYS A 214 -15.35 -1.94 2.65
N LYS A 215 -16.34 -1.33 2.03
CA LYS A 215 -16.22 0.02 1.42
C LYS A 215 -15.90 1.16 2.39
N ALA A 216 -16.22 1.02 3.69
CA ALA A 216 -15.87 2.01 4.71
C ALA A 216 -14.44 1.86 5.24
N CYS A 217 -13.76 0.79 4.85
CA CYS A 217 -12.42 0.46 5.29
C CYS A 217 -11.38 1.25 4.49
N VAL A 218 -10.41 1.83 5.16
CA VAL A 218 -9.31 2.60 4.56
C VAL A 218 -7.96 1.90 4.71
N GLY A 219 -7.94 0.70 5.30
CA GLY A 219 -6.73 -0.06 5.48
C GLY A 219 -6.96 -1.38 6.20
N ILE A 220 -5.90 -2.15 6.33
CA ILE A 220 -5.88 -3.47 6.97
C ILE A 220 -4.73 -3.53 7.97
N ASN A 221 -5.03 -3.90 9.21
CA ASN A 221 -4.02 -4.35 10.16
C ASN A 221 -3.74 -5.84 9.90
N MET A 222 -2.52 -6.13 9.49
CA MET A 222 -2.06 -7.48 9.18
C MET A 222 -1.45 -8.11 10.43
N GLY A 223 -2.02 -9.21 10.90
CA GLY A 223 -1.52 -9.96 12.06
C GLY A 223 -0.04 -10.30 11.92
N GLN A 224 0.74 -10.02 12.95
CA GLN A 224 2.19 -10.25 13.02
C GLN A 224 3.01 -9.58 11.92
N HIS A 225 2.48 -8.53 11.27
CA HIS A 225 3.15 -7.89 10.14
C HIS A 225 3.16 -6.36 10.29
N GLY A 226 2.06 -5.67 9.97
CA GLY A 226 2.00 -4.23 9.96
C GLY A 226 0.69 -3.70 9.40
N LEU A 227 0.74 -2.50 8.83
CA LEU A 227 -0.41 -1.79 8.28
C LEU A 227 -0.28 -1.65 6.76
N ILE A 228 -1.37 -1.87 6.05
CA ILE A 228 -1.54 -1.37 4.70
C ILE A 228 -2.76 -0.45 4.68
N ASN A 229 -2.66 0.67 3.98
CA ASN A 229 -3.75 1.63 3.82
C ASN A 229 -3.77 2.19 2.40
N TRP A 230 -4.91 2.80 2.03
CA TRP A 230 -5.14 3.29 0.68
C TRP A 230 -6.01 4.53 0.64
N ALA A 231 -5.86 5.30 -0.43
CA ALA A 231 -6.67 6.47 -0.76
C ALA A 231 -6.56 6.79 -2.26
N ASP A 232 -7.47 7.65 -2.74
CA ASP A 232 -7.38 8.20 -4.09
C ASP A 232 -6.71 9.59 -4.12
N ASP A 233 -6.42 10.16 -2.95
CA ASP A 233 -5.68 11.41 -2.75
C ASP A 233 -4.27 11.09 -2.23
N ASP A 234 -3.27 11.86 -2.68
CA ASP A 234 -1.85 11.74 -2.30
C ASP A 234 -1.56 12.09 -0.82
N LYS A 235 -2.44 12.88 -0.18
CA LYS A 235 -2.25 13.48 1.15
C LYS A 235 -3.08 12.84 2.25
#